data_dfd84bebc5aea66c534cee4ac30f45de
#
_entry.id   dfd84bebc5aea66c534cee4ac30f45de
#
_cell.length_a   1.000
_cell.length_b   1.000
_cell.length_c   1.000
_cell.angle_alpha   90.00
_cell.angle_beta   90.00
_cell.angle_gamma   90.00
#
_symmetry.space_group_name_H-M   'P 1'
#
loop_
_entity.id
_entity.type
_entity.pdbx_description
1 polymer ?
#
loop_
_entity_poly.entity_id
_entity_poly.type
_entity_poly.pdbx_seq_one_letter_code
_entity_poly.pdbx_strand_id
1 'polypeptide(L)'
;MLDVAYDEALRGLAEGGIPIGAALFDANGAVLGRGRNRRVQSGDPSMHAETDAFRAAGRRRDYRDTIMVTTLSPCWYCSGLVRQFGIGSVVVGESLTFSGGHEWLAGHGVAVTVLEDRRCIDLMTRFIAEHPALWHEDIGFADDLDA
;
A
#
# COMPACT_ATOMS: atom_id res chain seq x y z
N MET A 1 -6.73 -5.89 -11.63
CA MET A 1 -6.71 -5.01 -10.45
C MET A 1 -5.29 -4.60 -10.05
N LEU A 2 -4.37 -5.57 -9.89
CA LEU A 2 -2.99 -5.24 -9.48
C LEU A 2 -2.29 -4.26 -10.43
N ASP A 3 -2.52 -4.35 -11.71
CA ASP A 3 -1.88 -3.46 -12.69
C ASP A 3 -2.20 -1.97 -12.42
N VAL A 4 -3.40 -1.66 -11.95
CA VAL A 4 -3.77 -0.29 -11.58
C VAL A 4 -2.91 0.22 -10.42
N ALA A 5 -2.74 -0.60 -9.38
CA ALA A 5 -1.89 -0.27 -8.25
C ALA A 5 -0.41 -0.20 -8.65
N TYR A 6 0.03 -1.12 -9.49
CA TYR A 6 1.41 -1.15 -10.00
C TYR A 6 1.73 0.10 -10.84
N ASP A 7 0.81 0.53 -11.70
CA ASP A 7 0.97 1.78 -12.47
C ASP A 7 1.13 3.00 -11.56
N GLU A 8 0.39 3.05 -10.45
CA GLU A 8 0.54 4.12 -9.45
C GLU A 8 1.92 4.06 -8.76
N ALA A 9 2.42 2.85 -8.47
CA ALA A 9 3.77 2.69 -7.92
C ALA A 9 4.84 3.24 -8.88
N LEU A 10 4.74 2.93 -10.17
CA LEU A 10 5.66 3.43 -11.19
C LEU A 10 5.58 4.96 -11.34
N ARG A 11 4.39 5.53 -11.27
CA ARG A 11 4.22 6.99 -11.28
C ARG A 11 4.90 7.62 -10.07
N GLY A 12 4.71 7.06 -8.88
CA GLY A 12 5.37 7.54 -7.68
C GLY A 12 6.89 7.52 -7.80
N LEU A 13 7.45 6.45 -8.35
CA LEU A 13 8.88 6.35 -8.62
C LEU A 13 9.36 7.44 -9.59
N ALA A 14 8.62 7.66 -10.67
CA ALA A 14 8.95 8.70 -11.66
C ALA A 14 8.93 10.12 -11.06
N GLU A 15 8.14 10.34 -10.03
CA GLU A 15 8.07 11.60 -9.28
C GLU A 15 9.16 11.73 -8.20
N GLY A 16 10.02 10.75 -8.03
CA GLY A 16 11.06 10.72 -7.00
C GLY A 16 10.58 10.20 -5.64
N GLY A 17 9.39 9.59 -5.58
CA GLY A 17 8.82 9.02 -4.38
C GLY A 17 9.07 7.53 -4.21
N ILE A 18 8.50 6.97 -3.16
CA ILE A 18 8.59 5.55 -2.83
C ILE A 18 7.61 4.77 -3.73
N PRO A 19 8.06 3.72 -4.44
CA PRO A 19 7.26 3.03 -5.45
C PRO A 19 6.25 2.04 -4.85
N ILE A 20 5.29 2.58 -4.12
CA ILE A 20 4.15 1.84 -3.59
C ILE A 20 2.88 2.45 -4.15
N GLY A 21 2.03 1.61 -4.73
CA GLY A 21 0.75 2.02 -5.30
C GLY A 21 -0.40 1.21 -4.74
N ALA A 22 -1.58 1.79 -4.76
CA ALA A 22 -2.80 1.15 -4.32
C ALA A 22 -4.01 1.62 -5.13
N ALA A 23 -5.07 0.84 -5.08
CA ALA A 23 -6.37 1.22 -5.62
C ALA A 23 -7.48 0.55 -4.82
N LEU A 24 -8.57 1.27 -4.64
CA LEU A 24 -9.79 0.76 -4.04
C LEU A 24 -10.80 0.45 -5.16
N PHE A 25 -11.34 -0.76 -5.14
CA PHE A 25 -12.33 -1.24 -6.11
C PHE A 25 -13.65 -1.54 -5.42
N ASP A 26 -14.75 -1.43 -6.17
CA ASP A 26 -16.02 -2.00 -5.75
C ASP A 26 -16.09 -3.51 -6.03
N ALA A 27 -17.17 -4.15 -5.62
CA ALA A 27 -17.38 -5.58 -5.80
C ALA A 27 -17.46 -6.01 -7.28
N ASN A 28 -17.75 -5.09 -8.18
CA ASN A 28 -17.82 -5.35 -9.63
C ASN A 28 -16.47 -5.11 -10.34
N GLY A 29 -15.45 -4.70 -9.60
CA GLY A 29 -14.12 -4.43 -10.14
C GLY A 29 -13.96 -3.02 -10.72
N ALA A 30 -14.91 -2.11 -10.48
CA ALA A 30 -14.74 -0.71 -10.87
C ALA A 30 -13.79 0.01 -9.90
N VAL A 31 -12.91 0.85 -10.44
CA VAL A 31 -12.00 1.67 -9.65
C VAL A 31 -12.77 2.78 -8.95
N LEU A 32 -12.73 2.79 -7.62
CA LEU A 32 -13.29 3.86 -6.81
C LEU A 32 -12.28 4.98 -6.54
N GLY A 33 -11.02 4.60 -6.36
CA GLY A 33 -9.92 5.53 -6.16
C GLY A 33 -8.60 4.83 -6.35
N ARG A 34 -7.60 5.58 -6.78
CA ARG A 34 -6.22 5.10 -6.92
C ARG A 34 -5.27 6.05 -6.22
N GLY A 35 -4.17 5.54 -5.74
CA GLY A 35 -3.22 6.32 -4.99
C GLY A 35 -1.82 5.73 -5.00
N ARG A 36 -0.88 6.54 -4.58
CA ARG A 36 0.52 6.17 -4.46
C ARG A 36 1.12 6.80 -3.21
N ASN A 37 2.20 6.24 -2.71
CA ASN A 37 2.95 6.87 -1.63
C ASN A 37 3.41 8.26 -2.08
N ARG A 38 3.06 9.29 -1.31
CA ARG A 38 3.40 10.69 -1.58
C ARG A 38 4.19 11.35 -0.45
N ARG A 39 4.79 10.54 0.39
CA ARG A 39 5.60 11.04 1.51
C ARG A 39 6.60 12.10 1.05
N VAL A 40 7.33 11.80 -0.02
CA VAL A 40 8.34 12.70 -0.59
C VAL A 40 7.69 13.85 -1.33
N GLN A 41 6.76 13.57 -2.22
CA GLN A 41 6.14 14.57 -3.09
C GLN A 41 5.36 15.63 -2.30
N SER A 42 4.66 15.20 -1.24
CA SER A 42 3.79 16.09 -0.44
C SER A 42 4.43 16.53 0.88
N GLY A 43 5.58 15.94 1.26
CA GLY A 43 6.15 16.18 2.59
C GLY A 43 5.24 15.71 3.72
N ASP A 44 4.42 14.70 3.47
CA ASP A 44 3.40 14.21 4.39
C ASP A 44 3.68 12.74 4.77
N PRO A 45 4.10 12.47 6.02
CA PRO A 45 4.44 11.13 6.46
C PRO A 45 3.24 10.18 6.51
N SER A 46 2.03 10.70 6.53
CA SER A 46 0.80 9.90 6.57
C SER A 46 0.28 9.50 5.17
N MET A 47 0.85 10.05 4.11
CA MET A 47 0.36 9.84 2.76
C MET A 47 0.92 8.56 2.14
N HIS A 48 0.46 7.43 2.65
CA HIS A 48 0.70 6.11 2.08
C HIS A 48 -0.19 5.87 0.85
N ALA A 49 0.14 4.86 0.06
CA ALA A 49 -0.61 4.55 -1.16
C ALA A 49 -2.07 4.19 -0.86
N GLU A 50 -2.30 3.37 0.16
CA GLU A 50 -3.63 2.94 0.58
C GLU A 50 -4.46 4.13 1.09
N THR A 51 -3.84 5.02 1.86
CA THR A 51 -4.48 6.26 2.35
C THR A 51 -4.84 7.17 1.19
N ASP A 52 -3.95 7.33 0.22
CA ASP A 52 -4.19 8.16 -0.98
C ASP A 52 -5.35 7.57 -1.83
N ALA A 53 -5.36 6.26 -2.04
CA ALA A 53 -6.43 5.57 -2.75
C ALA A 53 -7.79 5.69 -2.03
N PHE A 54 -7.80 5.49 -0.72
CA PHE A 54 -9.00 5.60 0.11
C PHE A 54 -9.56 7.03 0.09
N ARG A 55 -8.70 8.02 0.22
CA ARG A 55 -9.06 9.43 0.12
C ARG A 55 -9.61 9.78 -1.26
N ALA A 56 -8.99 9.28 -2.34
CA ALA A 56 -9.44 9.50 -3.71
C ALA A 56 -10.82 8.86 -3.99
N ALA A 57 -11.12 7.72 -3.35
CA ALA A 57 -12.41 7.06 -3.45
C ALA A 57 -13.56 7.91 -2.86
N GLY A 58 -13.22 8.79 -1.94
CA GLY A 58 -14.19 9.68 -1.31
C GLY A 58 -15.09 9.00 -0.29
N ARG A 59 -16.05 9.74 0.19
CA ARG A 59 -16.99 9.30 1.23
C ARG A 59 -17.97 8.26 0.72
N ARG A 60 -18.01 7.10 1.38
CA ARG A 60 -19.01 6.04 1.16
C ARG A 60 -19.69 5.71 2.48
N ARG A 61 -20.90 5.24 2.41
CA ARG A 61 -21.65 4.80 3.59
C ARG A 61 -21.13 3.47 4.13
N ASP A 62 -20.65 2.61 3.25
CA ASP A 62 -20.22 1.24 3.55
C ASP A 62 -19.06 0.84 2.64
N TYR A 63 -18.03 0.20 3.21
CA TYR A 63 -16.85 -0.28 2.49
C TYR A 63 -16.72 -1.81 2.53
N ARG A 64 -17.68 -2.54 3.10
CA ARG A 64 -17.59 -4.00 3.32
C ARG A 64 -17.46 -4.81 2.03
N ASP A 65 -17.98 -4.29 0.94
CA ASP A 65 -17.92 -4.90 -0.39
C ASP A 65 -16.78 -4.35 -1.26
N THR A 66 -15.90 -3.55 -0.67
CA THR A 66 -14.76 -2.99 -1.39
C THR A 66 -13.51 -3.85 -1.26
N ILE A 67 -12.60 -3.68 -2.22
CA ILE A 67 -11.35 -4.42 -2.31
C ILE A 67 -10.21 -3.39 -2.37
N MET A 68 -9.35 -3.39 -1.36
CA MET A 68 -8.11 -2.62 -1.40
C MET A 68 -7.03 -3.47 -2.06
N VAL A 69 -6.47 -2.98 -3.14
CA VAL A 69 -5.33 -3.61 -3.83
C VAL A 69 -4.11 -2.75 -3.60
N THR A 70 -3.05 -3.32 -3.08
CA THR A 70 -1.80 -2.62 -2.77
C THR A 70 -0.60 -3.42 -3.28
N THR A 71 0.42 -2.74 -3.80
CA THR A 71 1.60 -3.42 -4.35
C THR A 71 2.48 -4.06 -3.29
N LEU A 72 2.41 -3.57 -2.06
CA LEU A 72 3.20 -4.04 -0.92
C LEU A 72 2.28 -4.38 0.26
N SER A 73 2.66 -5.34 1.09
CA SER A 73 1.95 -5.64 2.34
C SER A 73 1.64 -4.35 3.12
N PRO A 74 0.37 -4.13 3.52
CA PRO A 74 -0.01 -2.90 4.21
C PRO A 74 0.66 -2.82 5.59
N CYS A 75 1.24 -1.66 5.91
CA CYS A 75 1.81 -1.41 7.23
C CYS A 75 0.71 -1.39 8.31
N TRP A 76 1.09 -1.27 9.58
CA TRP A 76 0.12 -1.22 10.69
C TRP A 76 -0.86 -0.07 10.57
N TYR A 77 -0.41 1.09 10.11
CA TYR A 77 -1.27 2.26 9.87
C TYR A 77 -2.33 1.98 8.80
N CYS A 78 -1.94 1.45 7.65
CA CYS A 78 -2.86 1.12 6.57
C CYS A 78 -3.73 -0.10 6.89
N SER A 79 -3.20 -1.08 7.62
CA SER A 79 -4.00 -2.20 8.14
C SER A 79 -5.06 -1.71 9.12
N GLY A 80 -4.74 -0.73 9.95
CA GLY A 80 -5.68 -0.06 10.82
C GLY A 80 -6.81 0.63 10.03
N LEU A 81 -6.48 1.30 8.93
CA LEU A 81 -7.45 1.91 8.03
C LEU A 81 -8.43 0.86 7.47
N VAL A 82 -7.90 -0.23 6.94
CA VAL A 82 -8.72 -1.34 6.41
C VAL A 82 -9.69 -1.86 7.48
N ARG A 83 -9.19 -2.10 8.67
CA ARG A 83 -9.99 -2.62 9.80
C ARG A 83 -11.00 -1.59 10.28
N GLN A 84 -10.60 -0.34 10.45
CA GLN A 84 -11.43 0.74 10.97
C GLN A 84 -12.66 0.98 10.09
N PHE A 85 -12.47 1.03 8.78
CA PHE A 85 -13.54 1.34 7.84
C PHE A 85 -14.24 0.10 7.28
N GLY A 86 -13.85 -1.08 7.69
CA GLY A 86 -14.51 -2.33 7.32
C GLY A 86 -14.33 -2.72 5.86
N ILE A 87 -13.21 -2.37 5.25
CA ILE A 87 -12.87 -2.85 3.90
C ILE A 87 -12.84 -4.39 3.92
N GLY A 88 -13.62 -5.04 3.06
CA GLY A 88 -13.86 -6.48 3.16
C GLY A 88 -12.74 -7.36 2.64
N SER A 89 -11.95 -6.87 1.69
CA SER A 89 -10.89 -7.65 1.06
C SER A 89 -9.65 -6.81 0.81
N VAL A 90 -8.48 -7.45 0.91
CA VAL A 90 -7.19 -6.87 0.55
C VAL A 90 -6.45 -7.82 -0.38
N VAL A 91 -5.99 -7.30 -1.51
CA VAL A 91 -5.09 -8.00 -2.42
C VAL A 91 -3.71 -7.36 -2.32
N VAL A 92 -2.71 -8.16 -1.97
CA VAL A 92 -1.34 -7.73 -1.72
C VAL A 92 -0.45 -8.19 -2.88
N GLY A 93 0.24 -7.26 -3.51
CA GLY A 93 1.17 -7.56 -4.60
C GLY A 93 2.33 -8.41 -4.11
N GLU A 94 2.97 -8.03 -3.00
CA GLU A 94 4.05 -8.81 -2.40
C GLU A 94 4.19 -8.54 -0.89
N SER A 95 4.78 -9.49 -0.18
CA SER A 95 5.04 -9.42 1.26
C SER A 95 6.46 -9.86 1.64
N LEU A 96 7.33 -10.08 0.64
CA LEU A 96 8.69 -10.59 0.86
C LEU A 96 9.67 -9.49 1.25
N THR A 97 9.59 -8.31 0.62
CA THR A 97 10.48 -7.19 0.94
C THR A 97 10.06 -6.47 2.23
N PHE A 98 8.77 -6.54 2.54
CA PHE A 98 8.21 -6.01 3.78
C PHE A 98 6.94 -6.79 4.14
N SER A 99 6.84 -7.20 5.38
CA SER A 99 5.65 -7.86 5.92
C SER A 99 5.06 -7.00 7.03
N GLY A 100 3.92 -6.39 6.73
CA GLY A 100 3.20 -5.51 7.66
C GLY A 100 2.07 -6.25 8.40
N GLY A 101 0.85 -5.75 8.28
CA GLY A 101 -0.32 -6.24 9.02
C GLY A 101 -1.26 -7.17 8.26
N HIS A 102 -0.88 -7.69 7.08
CA HIS A 102 -1.80 -8.50 6.26
C HIS A 102 -2.25 -9.80 6.95
N GLU A 103 -1.37 -10.47 7.68
CA GLU A 103 -1.74 -11.68 8.44
C GLU A 103 -2.69 -11.35 9.61
N TRP A 104 -2.45 -10.23 10.28
CA TRP A 104 -3.35 -9.74 11.31
C TRP A 104 -4.74 -9.45 10.76
N LEU A 105 -4.83 -8.83 9.58
CA LEU A 105 -6.09 -8.58 8.89
C LEU A 105 -6.82 -9.88 8.57
N ALA A 106 -6.10 -10.88 8.05
CA ALA A 106 -6.68 -12.19 7.78
C ALA A 106 -7.25 -12.85 9.05
N GLY A 107 -6.57 -12.69 10.18
CA GLY A 107 -7.04 -13.17 11.47
C GLY A 107 -8.23 -12.39 12.06
N HIS A 108 -8.60 -11.25 11.46
CA HIS A 108 -9.68 -10.36 11.93
C HIS A 108 -10.82 -10.20 10.92
N GLY A 109 -11.03 -11.19 10.07
CA GLY A 109 -12.19 -11.27 9.20
C GLY A 109 -12.07 -10.52 7.87
N VAL A 110 -10.88 -10.08 7.51
CA VAL A 110 -10.60 -9.51 6.18
C VAL A 110 -10.13 -10.61 5.25
N ALA A 111 -10.72 -10.72 4.06
CA ALA A 111 -10.26 -11.66 3.05
C ALA A 111 -8.94 -11.14 2.43
N VAL A 112 -7.83 -11.81 2.70
CA VAL A 112 -6.50 -11.41 2.23
C VAL A 112 -5.97 -12.38 1.21
N THR A 113 -5.52 -11.85 0.06
CA THR A 113 -4.83 -12.62 -0.98
C THR A 113 -3.46 -12.00 -1.22
N VAL A 114 -2.40 -12.78 -1.06
CA VAL A 114 -1.03 -12.37 -1.36
C VAL A 114 -0.60 -13.02 -2.67
N LEU A 115 -0.20 -12.22 -3.65
CA LEU A 115 0.11 -12.70 -5.00
C LEU A 115 1.59 -13.05 -5.18
N GLU A 116 2.47 -12.45 -4.38
CA GLU A 116 3.92 -12.51 -4.55
C GLU A 116 4.33 -12.22 -6.01
N ASP A 117 3.76 -11.13 -6.54
CA ASP A 117 4.00 -10.69 -7.92
C ASP A 117 5.45 -10.26 -8.11
N ARG A 118 6.12 -10.87 -9.06
CA ARG A 118 7.54 -10.66 -9.30
C ARG A 118 7.89 -9.21 -9.62
N ARG A 119 7.01 -8.50 -10.33
CA ARG A 119 7.21 -7.08 -10.66
C ARG A 119 7.24 -6.21 -9.41
N CYS A 120 6.34 -6.48 -8.47
CA CYS A 120 6.28 -5.77 -7.20
C CYS A 120 7.52 -6.05 -6.34
N ILE A 121 7.92 -7.32 -6.26
CA ILE A 121 9.12 -7.74 -5.52
C ILE A 121 10.38 -7.07 -6.09
N ASP A 122 10.57 -7.15 -7.40
CA ASP A 122 11.76 -6.60 -8.07
C ASP A 122 11.82 -5.07 -7.94
N LEU A 123 10.67 -4.40 -8.04
CA LEU A 123 10.56 -2.95 -7.90
C LEU A 123 11.01 -2.49 -6.50
N MET A 124 10.47 -3.11 -5.45
CA MET A 124 10.82 -2.76 -4.07
C MET A 124 12.24 -3.19 -3.71
N THR A 125 12.67 -4.36 -4.13
CA THR A 125 14.05 -4.83 -3.90
C THR A 125 15.06 -3.82 -4.44
N ARG A 126 14.87 -3.34 -5.66
CA ARG A 126 15.73 -2.33 -6.27
C ARG A 126 15.67 -1.01 -5.51
N PHE A 127 14.47 -0.53 -5.21
CA PHE A 127 14.30 0.74 -4.50
C PHE A 127 14.96 0.73 -3.12
N ILE A 128 14.77 -0.34 -2.35
CA ILE A 128 15.37 -0.46 -1.00
C ILE A 128 16.91 -0.48 -1.09
N ALA A 129 17.47 -1.14 -2.10
CA ALA A 129 18.92 -1.18 -2.31
C ALA A 129 19.48 0.20 -2.70
N GLU A 130 18.76 0.96 -3.51
CA GLU A 130 19.18 2.27 -4.01
C GLU A 130 18.90 3.41 -3.02
N HIS A 131 17.85 3.30 -2.21
CA HIS A 131 17.35 4.35 -1.31
C HIS A 131 17.02 3.82 0.10
N PRO A 132 17.96 3.17 0.79
CA PRO A 132 17.67 2.54 2.09
C PRO A 132 17.22 3.53 3.16
N ALA A 133 17.80 4.73 3.20
CA ALA A 133 17.44 5.74 4.20
C ALA A 133 15.99 6.22 4.04
N LEU A 134 15.56 6.45 2.81
CA LEU A 134 14.19 6.87 2.52
C LEU A 134 13.18 5.77 2.84
N TRP A 135 13.54 4.52 2.56
CA TRP A 135 12.71 3.37 2.92
C TRP A 135 12.56 3.22 4.44
N HIS A 136 13.67 3.30 5.18
CA HIS A 136 13.64 3.20 6.64
C HIS A 136 12.83 4.33 7.29
N GLU A 137 12.90 5.52 6.73
CA GLU A 137 12.07 6.65 7.16
C GLU A 137 10.58 6.34 7.03
N ASP A 138 10.18 5.73 5.92
CA ASP A 138 8.76 5.44 5.63
C ASP A 138 8.17 4.37 6.53
N ILE A 139 8.95 3.36 6.89
CA ILE A 139 8.48 2.27 7.77
C ILE A 139 8.68 2.57 9.26
N GLY A 140 9.17 3.74 9.62
CA GLY A 140 9.41 4.12 11.01
C GLY A 140 10.58 3.36 11.66
N PHE A 141 11.47 2.78 10.86
CA PHE A 141 12.68 2.14 11.32
C PHE A 141 13.77 3.20 11.45
N ALA A 142 14.13 3.53 12.67
CA ALA A 142 15.33 4.30 12.89
C ALA A 142 16.54 3.38 12.64
N ASP A 143 17.33 3.70 11.63
CA ASP A 143 18.65 3.10 11.56
C ASP A 143 19.37 3.36 12.88
N ASP A 144 19.95 2.35 13.47
CA ASP A 144 20.91 2.51 14.56
C ASP A 144 22.19 3.19 14.02
N LEU A 145 22.00 4.36 13.41
CA LEU A 145 23.09 5.15 12.87
C LEU A 145 23.97 5.74 13.98
N ASP A 146 23.50 5.63 15.21
CA ASP A 146 24.20 6.09 16.41
C ASP A 146 24.77 4.95 17.26
N ALA A 147 24.77 3.75 16.71
CA ALA A 147 25.41 2.63 17.38
C ALA A 147 26.90 2.62 17.13
#